data_05205b7426beb436cf9eb975a5ead0ee
#
_entry.id   05205b7426beb436cf9eb975a5ead0ee
#
_cell.length_a   1.000
_cell.length_b   1.000
_cell.length_c   1.000
_cell.angle_alpha   90.00
_cell.angle_beta   90.00
_cell.angle_gamma   90.00
#
_symmetry.space_group_name_H-M   'P 1'
#
loop_
_entity.id
_entity.type
_entity.pdbx_description
1 polymer ?
#
loop_
_entity_poly.entity_id
_entity_poly.type
_entity_poly.pdbx_seq_one_letter_code
_entity_poly.pdbx_strand_id
1 'polypeptide(L)'
;MRDILAEIVAEKKEIVAAAKRKLTLADIKSQINPDCFKMGHSFKKGDWNLIAECKLQSPAKGRLNSTNTVTELAHIYEDNGAAMLSVHTDPHFLGSNDDFIKVRKEIKLPLLRKDFVIDEYQLYEARLLGANAVLLIARILSPAQLKEYLFTTWSLGMDALVEVHDEADMKAALATPATFIGINNRNLKTFKTSIEQTLELLPYADKERTLISESGVFTAEDAKKLKDAGCDGILVGEGLVRADDIAAQTRKLALI
;
A
#
# COMPACT_ATOMS: atom_id res chain seq x y z
N MET A 1 -3.08 13.82 23.04
CA MET A 1 -3.59 12.66 22.26
C MET A 1 -2.38 11.91 21.78
N ARG A 2 -2.37 10.59 21.89
CA ARG A 2 -1.22 9.75 21.48
C ARG A 2 -1.05 9.81 19.97
N ASP A 3 0.14 10.13 19.47
CA ASP A 3 0.46 10.14 18.04
C ASP A 3 1.05 8.78 17.65
N ILE A 4 0.17 7.84 17.29
CA ILE A 4 0.57 6.47 16.95
C ILE A 4 1.50 6.45 15.73
N LEU A 5 1.34 7.35 14.76
CA LEU A 5 2.22 7.40 13.59
C LEU A 5 3.65 7.78 14.00
N ALA A 6 3.80 8.77 14.87
CA ALA A 6 5.13 9.16 15.38
C ALA A 6 5.79 8.03 16.18
N GLU A 7 5.02 7.27 16.98
CA GLU A 7 5.52 6.11 17.70
C GLU A 7 6.00 5.00 16.74
N ILE A 8 5.19 4.63 15.74
CA ILE A 8 5.55 3.63 14.73
C ILE A 8 6.82 4.07 13.98
N VAL A 9 6.92 5.34 13.59
CA VAL A 9 8.11 5.88 12.92
C VAL A 9 9.35 5.80 13.81
N ALA A 10 9.22 6.07 15.11
CA ALA A 10 10.33 5.95 16.06
C ALA A 10 10.82 4.49 16.19
N GLU A 11 9.89 3.53 16.35
CA GLU A 11 10.23 2.11 16.41
C GLU A 11 10.80 1.61 15.08
N LYS A 12 10.30 2.10 13.93
CA LYS A 12 10.81 1.75 12.61
C LYS A 12 12.28 2.13 12.43
N LYS A 13 12.74 3.23 13.02
CA LYS A 13 14.18 3.60 12.99
C LYS A 13 15.06 2.52 13.60
N GLU A 14 14.63 1.94 14.72
CA GLU A 14 15.37 0.85 15.39
C GLU A 14 15.33 -0.44 14.55
N ILE A 15 14.17 -0.77 13.96
CA ILE A 15 14.02 -1.93 13.08
C ILE A 15 14.96 -1.81 11.88
N VAL A 16 14.99 -0.65 11.21
CA VAL A 16 15.86 -0.41 10.06
C VAL A 16 17.34 -0.43 10.46
N ALA A 17 17.70 0.17 11.61
CA ALA A 17 19.06 0.12 12.11
C ALA A 17 19.51 -1.32 12.40
N ALA A 18 18.62 -2.16 12.94
CA ALA A 18 18.90 -3.57 13.17
C ALA A 18 19.04 -4.36 11.86
N ALA A 19 18.19 -4.07 10.87
CA ALA A 19 18.27 -4.69 9.54
C ALA A 19 19.59 -4.37 8.83
N LYS A 20 20.01 -3.11 8.83
CA LYS A 20 21.29 -2.65 8.25
C LYS A 20 22.52 -3.35 8.88
N ARG A 21 22.45 -3.73 10.16
CA ARG A 21 23.54 -4.49 10.82
C ARG A 21 23.58 -5.96 10.38
N LYS A 22 22.43 -6.55 10.02
CA LYS A 22 22.34 -7.95 9.57
C LYS A 22 22.70 -8.12 8.10
N LEU A 23 22.25 -7.18 7.27
CA LEU A 23 22.49 -7.18 5.83
C LEU A 23 22.77 -5.73 5.40
N THR A 24 23.99 -5.45 4.93
CA THR A 24 24.35 -4.08 4.56
C THR A 24 23.68 -3.67 3.24
N LEU A 25 23.58 -2.35 3.02
CA LEU A 25 23.06 -1.85 1.74
C LEU A 25 23.90 -2.32 0.54
N ALA A 26 25.22 -2.44 0.71
CA ALA A 26 26.12 -2.96 -0.32
C ALA A 26 25.80 -4.42 -0.66
N ASP A 27 25.55 -5.25 0.36
CA ASP A 27 25.18 -6.64 0.16
C ASP A 27 23.84 -6.78 -0.55
N ILE A 28 22.83 -5.94 -0.18
CA ILE A 28 21.54 -5.93 -0.89
C ILE A 28 21.75 -5.53 -2.35
N LYS A 29 22.48 -4.46 -2.63
CA LYS A 29 22.73 -3.98 -4.00
C LYS A 29 23.39 -5.05 -4.87
N SER A 30 24.25 -5.86 -4.31
CA SER A 30 24.92 -6.96 -5.03
C SER A 30 23.98 -8.13 -5.40
N GLN A 31 22.85 -8.27 -4.71
CA GLN A 31 21.88 -9.36 -4.89
C GLN A 31 20.66 -8.96 -5.74
N ILE A 32 20.46 -7.65 -5.97
CA ILE A 32 19.31 -7.19 -6.76
C ILE A 32 19.54 -7.50 -8.23
N ASN A 33 18.58 -8.22 -8.82
CA ASN A 33 18.53 -8.37 -10.27
C ASN A 33 17.85 -7.13 -10.90
N PRO A 34 18.52 -6.39 -11.80
CA PRO A 34 17.95 -5.21 -12.45
C PRO A 34 16.80 -5.54 -13.42
N ASP A 35 16.67 -6.78 -13.88
CA ASP A 35 15.70 -7.18 -14.89
C ASP A 35 14.36 -7.58 -14.29
N CYS A 36 13.63 -6.66 -13.67
CA CYS A 36 12.34 -7.07 -13.13
C CYS A 36 11.27 -6.00 -13.02
N PHE A 37 10.08 -6.47 -13.11
CA PHE A 37 8.71 -6.08 -12.78
C PHE A 37 8.45 -4.59 -12.52
N LYS A 38 7.47 -4.05 -13.22
CA LYS A 38 6.90 -2.72 -12.97
C LYS A 38 5.41 -2.86 -12.63
N MET A 39 4.92 -2.09 -11.69
CA MET A 39 3.50 -2.02 -11.31
C MET A 39 2.62 -1.59 -12.48
N GLY A 40 3.09 -0.66 -13.30
CA GLY A 40 2.35 -0.07 -14.40
C GLY A 40 1.82 -1.04 -15.46
N HIS A 41 2.24 -2.30 -15.44
CA HIS A 41 1.69 -3.32 -16.34
C HIS A 41 0.35 -3.91 -15.89
N SER A 42 -0.01 -3.77 -14.61
CA SER A 42 -1.25 -4.34 -14.05
C SER A 42 -2.34 -3.31 -13.82
N PHE A 43 -1.97 -2.04 -13.74
CA PHE A 43 -2.89 -0.92 -13.56
C PHE A 43 -3.01 -0.15 -14.86
N LYS A 44 -4.22 -0.16 -15.42
CA LYS A 44 -4.56 0.73 -16.55
C LYS A 44 -5.40 1.87 -16.00
N LYS A 45 -4.98 3.09 -16.26
CA LYS A 45 -5.78 4.27 -15.98
C LYS A 45 -7.13 4.16 -16.70
N GLY A 46 -8.21 4.46 -15.97
CA GLY A 46 -9.57 4.34 -16.48
C GLY A 46 -10.22 2.96 -16.29
N ASP A 47 -9.43 1.91 -16.02
CA ASP A 47 -9.98 0.63 -15.55
C ASP A 47 -10.20 0.69 -14.04
N TRP A 48 -11.16 -0.11 -13.54
CA TRP A 48 -11.36 -0.25 -12.11
C TRP A 48 -10.38 -1.28 -11.54
N ASN A 49 -9.67 -0.91 -10.47
CA ASN A 49 -8.63 -1.75 -9.88
C ASN A 49 -8.85 -1.97 -8.38
N LEU A 50 -8.80 -3.22 -7.94
CA LEU A 50 -8.78 -3.57 -6.53
C LEU A 50 -7.37 -3.96 -6.10
N ILE A 51 -6.78 -3.18 -5.18
CA ILE A 51 -5.60 -3.59 -4.40
C ILE A 51 -6.12 -4.28 -3.13
N ALA A 52 -6.02 -5.60 -3.08
CA ALA A 52 -6.49 -6.36 -1.94
C ALA A 52 -5.37 -6.49 -0.88
N GLU A 53 -5.64 -6.02 0.34
CA GLU A 53 -4.65 -5.98 1.42
C GLU A 53 -4.75 -7.23 2.29
N CYS A 54 -3.68 -8.02 2.33
CA CYS A 54 -3.51 -9.19 3.19
C CYS A 54 -3.18 -8.75 4.63
N LYS A 55 -4.21 -8.38 5.40
CA LYS A 55 -4.09 -7.75 6.71
C LYS A 55 -4.71 -8.60 7.80
N LEU A 56 -3.91 -9.10 8.71
CA LEU A 56 -4.38 -9.94 9.82
C LEU A 56 -4.75 -9.14 11.07
N GLN A 57 -4.20 -7.94 11.23
CA GLN A 57 -4.37 -7.09 12.41
C GLN A 57 -4.35 -5.61 12.06
N SER A 58 -4.92 -4.78 12.93
CA SER A 58 -4.67 -3.35 12.93
C SER A 58 -4.43 -2.82 14.34
N PRO A 59 -3.61 -1.77 14.51
CA PRO A 59 -3.37 -1.16 15.83
C PRO A 59 -4.65 -0.68 16.52
N ALA A 60 -5.65 -0.22 15.74
CA ALA A 60 -6.91 0.31 16.26
C ALA A 60 -7.93 -0.74 16.67
N LYS A 61 -7.93 -1.93 16.04
CA LYS A 61 -8.99 -2.95 16.19
C LYS A 61 -8.47 -4.32 16.63
N GLY A 62 -7.16 -4.47 16.80
CA GLY A 62 -6.54 -5.76 17.11
C GLY A 62 -6.63 -6.74 15.94
N ARG A 63 -6.74 -8.03 16.26
CA ARG A 63 -6.84 -9.12 15.28
C ARG A 63 -8.13 -9.01 14.46
N LEU A 64 -8.00 -9.03 13.14
CA LEU A 64 -9.13 -8.90 12.20
C LEU A 64 -9.53 -10.27 11.62
N ASN A 65 -8.56 -11.14 11.40
CA ASN A 65 -8.77 -12.49 10.89
C ASN A 65 -7.85 -13.46 11.64
N SER A 66 -8.42 -14.58 12.10
CA SER A 66 -7.71 -15.66 12.81
C SER A 66 -7.79 -17.00 12.07
N THR A 67 -8.51 -17.06 10.96
CA THR A 67 -8.80 -18.27 10.20
C THR A 67 -7.78 -18.49 9.08
N ASN A 68 -7.38 -17.39 8.42
CA ASN A 68 -6.51 -17.46 7.27
C ASN A 68 -5.09 -16.97 7.59
N THR A 69 -4.11 -17.52 6.93
CA THR A 69 -2.76 -16.98 6.79
C THR A 69 -2.72 -15.89 5.74
N VAL A 70 -1.61 -15.12 5.70
CA VAL A 70 -1.38 -14.09 4.66
C VAL A 70 -1.40 -14.70 3.25
N THR A 71 -0.80 -15.88 3.09
CA THR A 71 -0.73 -16.58 1.79
C THR A 71 -2.09 -17.10 1.34
N GLU A 72 -2.90 -17.67 2.24
CA GLU A 72 -4.27 -18.09 1.92
C GLU A 72 -5.15 -16.91 1.48
N LEU A 73 -5.07 -15.76 2.18
CA LEU A 73 -5.75 -14.54 1.74
C LEU A 73 -5.28 -14.11 0.34
N ALA A 74 -3.98 -14.18 0.09
CA ALA A 74 -3.41 -13.80 -1.19
C ALA A 74 -3.97 -14.65 -2.36
N HIS A 75 -4.09 -15.97 -2.19
CA HIS A 75 -4.73 -16.85 -3.17
C HIS A 75 -6.21 -16.51 -3.37
N ILE A 76 -6.96 -16.32 -2.28
CA ILE A 76 -8.38 -15.94 -2.38
C ILE A 76 -8.53 -14.66 -3.20
N TYR A 77 -7.70 -13.65 -2.97
CA TYR A 77 -7.77 -12.38 -3.68
C TYR A 77 -7.35 -12.50 -5.15
N GLU A 78 -6.27 -13.24 -5.45
CA GLU A 78 -5.82 -13.49 -6.83
C GLU A 78 -6.90 -14.18 -7.66
N ASP A 79 -7.54 -15.21 -7.11
CA ASP A 79 -8.56 -16.01 -7.78
C ASP A 79 -9.89 -15.26 -7.96
N ASN A 80 -10.08 -14.13 -7.26
CA ASN A 80 -11.36 -13.41 -7.24
C ASN A 80 -11.27 -11.95 -7.70
N GLY A 81 -10.29 -11.63 -8.54
CA GLY A 81 -10.29 -10.39 -9.32
C GLY A 81 -9.53 -9.22 -8.71
N ALA A 82 -8.68 -9.45 -7.71
CA ALA A 82 -7.71 -8.44 -7.32
C ALA A 82 -6.74 -8.15 -8.47
N ALA A 83 -6.43 -6.88 -8.70
CA ALA A 83 -5.45 -6.44 -9.69
C ALA A 83 -4.03 -6.44 -9.12
N MET A 84 -3.91 -6.26 -7.79
CA MET A 84 -2.66 -6.21 -7.05
C MET A 84 -2.92 -6.64 -5.61
N LEU A 85 -1.90 -7.14 -4.94
CA LEU A 85 -1.95 -7.40 -3.49
C LEU A 85 -1.10 -6.40 -2.72
N SER A 86 -1.61 -5.97 -1.57
CA SER A 86 -0.87 -5.21 -0.57
C SER A 86 -0.53 -6.12 0.61
N VAL A 87 0.77 -6.29 0.87
CA VAL A 87 1.27 -7.20 1.91
C VAL A 87 2.06 -6.42 2.95
N HIS A 88 1.60 -6.47 4.21
CA HIS A 88 2.28 -5.82 5.31
C HIS A 88 3.60 -6.51 5.65
N THR A 89 4.64 -5.70 5.90
CA THR A 89 5.91 -6.15 6.49
C THR A 89 6.19 -5.52 7.86
N ASP A 90 5.31 -4.63 8.31
CA ASP A 90 5.40 -3.99 9.62
C ASP A 90 4.78 -4.87 10.72
N PRO A 91 5.47 -5.11 11.86
CA PRO A 91 4.98 -5.96 12.94
C PRO A 91 3.72 -5.44 13.65
N HIS A 92 3.42 -4.14 13.62
CA HIS A 92 2.18 -3.60 14.19
C HIS A 92 0.92 -4.13 13.49
N PHE A 93 1.07 -4.65 12.27
CA PHE A 93 0.00 -5.26 11.49
C PHE A 93 0.12 -6.79 11.41
N LEU A 94 0.98 -7.41 12.23
CA LEU A 94 1.42 -8.81 12.16
C LEU A 94 2.06 -9.14 10.80
N GLY A 95 2.68 -8.15 10.17
CA GLY A 95 3.41 -8.32 8.93
C GLY A 95 4.84 -8.80 9.16
N SER A 96 5.40 -9.47 8.15
CA SER A 96 6.79 -9.91 8.15
C SER A 96 7.36 -9.98 6.73
N ASN A 97 8.68 -9.86 6.62
CA ASN A 97 9.38 -10.11 5.36
C ASN A 97 9.23 -11.57 4.91
N ASP A 98 9.14 -12.52 5.86
CA ASP A 98 8.98 -13.95 5.56
C ASP A 98 7.64 -14.23 4.89
N ASP A 99 6.55 -13.61 5.36
CA ASP A 99 5.23 -13.74 4.73
C ASP A 99 5.22 -13.09 3.34
N PHE A 100 5.88 -11.93 3.19
CA PHE A 100 6.01 -11.29 1.88
C PHE A 100 6.72 -12.20 0.86
N ILE A 101 7.83 -12.84 1.28
CA ILE A 101 8.58 -13.78 0.43
C ILE A 101 7.74 -15.00 0.07
N LYS A 102 6.96 -15.57 1.03
CA LYS A 102 6.06 -16.69 0.76
C LYS A 102 5.01 -16.31 -0.28
N VAL A 103 4.32 -15.19 -0.07
CA VAL A 103 3.34 -14.68 -1.04
C VAL A 103 3.99 -14.48 -2.42
N ARG A 104 5.18 -13.86 -2.48
CA ARG A 104 5.87 -13.64 -3.76
C ARG A 104 6.20 -14.91 -4.52
N LYS A 105 6.48 -16.01 -3.83
CA LYS A 105 6.79 -17.31 -4.46
C LYS A 105 5.55 -17.98 -5.09
N GLU A 106 4.38 -17.75 -4.54
CA GLU A 106 3.14 -18.47 -4.89
C GLU A 106 2.20 -17.64 -5.78
N ILE A 107 2.23 -16.32 -5.66
CA ILE A 107 1.29 -15.39 -6.30
C ILE A 107 1.93 -14.74 -7.53
N LYS A 108 1.16 -14.62 -8.61
CA LYS A 108 1.58 -13.98 -9.87
C LYS A 108 1.28 -12.49 -9.91
N LEU A 109 0.26 -12.04 -9.17
CA LEU A 109 -0.11 -10.63 -9.11
C LEU A 109 1.05 -9.75 -8.65
N PRO A 110 1.08 -8.48 -9.05
CA PRO A 110 1.99 -7.50 -8.48
C PRO A 110 1.79 -7.36 -6.98
N LEU A 111 2.88 -7.13 -6.24
CA LEU A 111 2.88 -6.96 -4.80
C LEU A 111 3.32 -5.56 -4.42
N LEU A 112 2.48 -4.87 -3.65
CA LEU A 112 2.81 -3.64 -2.92
C LEU A 112 3.35 -4.03 -1.53
N ARG A 113 4.59 -3.65 -1.23
CA ARG A 113 5.10 -3.72 0.14
C ARG A 113 4.49 -2.62 0.97
N LYS A 114 3.58 -2.97 1.87
CA LYS A 114 2.92 -2.05 2.79
C LYS A 114 3.75 -1.95 4.07
N ASP A 115 4.53 -0.87 4.16
CA ASP A 115 5.44 -0.60 5.28
C ASP A 115 5.55 0.93 5.48
N PHE A 116 6.17 1.36 6.58
CA PHE A 116 6.52 2.76 6.83
C PHE A 116 7.94 2.99 6.33
N VAL A 117 8.07 3.49 5.10
CA VAL A 117 9.37 3.79 4.48
C VAL A 117 9.89 5.12 5.01
N ILE A 118 11.00 5.07 5.75
CA ILE A 118 11.66 6.23 6.37
C ILE A 118 13.14 6.32 6.01
N ASP A 119 13.66 5.33 5.29
CA ASP A 119 15.07 5.21 4.94
C ASP A 119 15.21 4.54 3.57
N GLU A 120 16.14 5.01 2.76
CA GLU A 120 16.41 4.48 1.42
C GLU A 120 16.70 2.97 1.44
N TYR A 121 17.32 2.46 2.49
CA TYR A 121 17.58 1.04 2.70
C TYR A 121 16.35 0.17 2.46
N GLN A 122 15.17 0.61 2.93
CA GLN A 122 13.91 -0.14 2.81
C GLN A 122 13.45 -0.28 1.35
N LEU A 123 13.85 0.63 0.46
CA LEU A 123 13.54 0.54 -0.97
C LEU A 123 14.34 -0.60 -1.62
N TYR A 124 15.63 -0.67 -1.33
CA TYR A 124 16.47 -1.77 -1.80
C TYR A 124 16.04 -3.11 -1.17
N GLU A 125 15.71 -3.13 0.11
CA GLU A 125 15.17 -4.31 0.77
C GLU A 125 13.85 -4.76 0.11
N ALA A 126 12.92 -3.84 -0.17
CA ALA A 126 11.68 -4.15 -0.87
C ALA A 126 11.94 -4.80 -2.23
N ARG A 127 12.91 -4.27 -2.97
CA ARG A 127 13.32 -4.84 -4.25
C ARG A 127 13.89 -6.25 -4.10
N LEU A 128 14.75 -6.48 -3.11
CA LEU A 128 15.31 -7.80 -2.80
C LEU A 128 14.22 -8.82 -2.44
N LEU A 129 13.19 -8.38 -1.71
CA LEU A 129 12.03 -9.22 -1.36
C LEU A 129 11.13 -9.54 -2.57
N GLY A 130 11.32 -8.88 -3.71
CA GLY A 130 10.53 -9.08 -4.93
C GLY A 130 9.28 -8.21 -5.01
N ALA A 131 9.24 -7.07 -4.33
CA ALA A 131 8.16 -6.10 -4.45
C ALA A 131 8.10 -5.50 -5.87
N ASN A 132 6.88 -5.22 -6.32
CA ASN A 132 6.60 -4.48 -7.55
C ASN A 132 6.37 -2.99 -7.25
N ALA A 133 5.91 -2.70 -6.03
CA ALA A 133 5.66 -1.34 -5.56
C ALA A 133 5.95 -1.21 -4.07
N VAL A 134 6.16 0.04 -3.64
CA VAL A 134 6.28 0.42 -2.23
C VAL A 134 5.30 1.53 -1.89
N LEU A 135 4.96 1.64 -0.60
CA LEU A 135 4.21 2.76 -0.07
C LEU A 135 5.16 3.87 0.35
N LEU A 136 4.90 5.11 -0.10
CA LEU A 136 5.54 6.32 0.38
C LEU A 136 4.49 7.23 1.01
N ILE A 137 4.57 7.46 2.32
CA ILE A 137 3.59 8.27 3.05
C ILE A 137 4.06 9.72 3.06
N ALA A 138 3.34 10.62 2.38
CA ALA A 138 3.78 12.00 2.17
C ALA A 138 4.10 12.74 3.48
N ARG A 139 3.28 12.55 4.52
CA ARG A 139 3.44 13.29 5.79
C ARG A 139 4.57 12.81 6.71
N ILE A 140 5.17 11.63 6.48
CA ILE A 140 6.32 11.17 7.29
C ILE A 140 7.65 11.43 6.60
N LEU A 141 7.63 11.91 5.36
CA LEU A 141 8.80 12.24 4.56
C LEU A 141 8.88 13.75 4.33
N SER A 142 10.08 14.31 4.37
CA SER A 142 10.27 15.66 3.86
C SER A 142 10.05 15.69 2.34
N PRO A 143 9.70 16.84 1.74
CA PRO A 143 9.54 16.94 0.28
C PRO A 143 10.75 16.48 -0.52
N ALA A 144 11.95 16.68 0.01
CA ALA A 144 13.20 16.22 -0.60
C ALA A 144 13.30 14.68 -0.57
N GLN A 145 13.01 14.07 0.59
CA GLN A 145 13.01 12.61 0.73
C GLN A 145 11.93 11.94 -0.11
N LEU A 146 10.71 12.51 -0.16
CA LEU A 146 9.65 11.96 -0.99
C LEU A 146 10.06 11.89 -2.45
N LYS A 147 10.66 12.97 -2.97
CA LYS A 147 11.16 13.03 -4.34
C LYS A 147 12.33 12.05 -4.57
N GLU A 148 13.30 12.02 -3.67
CA GLU A 148 14.46 11.13 -3.74
C GLU A 148 14.02 9.66 -3.72
N TYR A 149 13.17 9.27 -2.78
CA TYR A 149 12.69 7.89 -2.65
C TYR A 149 11.84 7.45 -3.84
N LEU A 150 11.08 8.38 -4.42
CA LEU A 150 10.35 8.11 -5.66
C LEU A 150 11.31 7.76 -6.81
N PHE A 151 12.36 8.56 -7.02
CA PHE A 151 13.36 8.28 -8.05
C PHE A 151 14.16 7.00 -7.78
N THR A 152 14.57 6.77 -6.53
CA THR A 152 15.24 5.51 -6.13
C THR A 152 14.33 4.31 -6.41
N THR A 153 13.05 4.40 -6.07
CA THR A 153 12.07 3.32 -6.33
C THR A 153 11.98 3.01 -7.82
N TRP A 154 11.90 4.03 -8.67
CA TRP A 154 11.87 3.83 -10.13
C TRP A 154 13.18 3.28 -10.67
N SER A 155 14.33 3.74 -10.17
CA SER A 155 15.64 3.21 -10.59
C SER A 155 15.79 1.71 -10.26
N LEU A 156 15.06 1.25 -9.26
CA LEU A 156 14.99 -0.17 -8.87
C LEU A 156 13.94 -0.95 -9.66
N GLY A 157 13.25 -0.34 -10.63
CA GLY A 157 12.22 -0.99 -11.45
C GLY A 157 10.92 -1.26 -10.70
N MET A 158 10.66 -0.52 -9.62
CA MET A 158 9.41 -0.57 -8.86
C MET A 158 8.62 0.72 -9.05
N ASP A 159 7.32 0.68 -8.73
CA ASP A 159 6.47 1.85 -8.61
C ASP A 159 6.25 2.26 -7.15
N ALA A 160 5.77 3.49 -6.95
CA ALA A 160 5.44 3.99 -5.62
C ALA A 160 3.98 4.44 -5.56
N LEU A 161 3.24 3.94 -4.57
CA LEU A 161 1.96 4.49 -4.16
C LEU A 161 2.23 5.58 -3.13
N VAL A 162 2.01 6.84 -3.51
CA VAL A 162 2.20 8.00 -2.61
C VAL A 162 0.92 8.23 -1.83
N GLU A 163 0.94 7.90 -0.54
CA GLU A 163 -0.23 8.03 0.34
C GLU A 163 -0.36 9.47 0.86
N VAL A 164 -1.57 10.02 0.76
CA VAL A 164 -1.96 11.36 1.20
C VAL A 164 -3.20 11.31 2.07
N HIS A 165 -3.31 12.23 3.05
CA HIS A 165 -4.44 12.26 3.99
C HIS A 165 -5.17 13.61 4.02
N ASP A 166 -4.60 14.65 3.44
CA ASP A 166 -5.18 15.98 3.41
C ASP A 166 -4.63 16.78 2.21
N GLU A 167 -5.11 18.02 2.07
CA GLU A 167 -4.70 18.92 0.97
C GLU A 167 -3.20 19.23 0.99
N ALA A 168 -2.58 19.33 2.17
CA ALA A 168 -1.14 19.60 2.29
C ALA A 168 -0.32 18.40 1.78
N ASP A 169 -0.70 17.18 2.14
CA ASP A 169 -0.09 15.96 1.63
C ASP A 169 -0.29 15.84 0.11
N MET A 170 -1.50 16.14 -0.39
CA MET A 170 -1.82 16.14 -1.83
C MET A 170 -0.92 17.13 -2.58
N LYS A 171 -0.77 18.34 -2.08
CA LYS A 171 0.11 19.34 -2.67
C LYS A 171 1.58 18.87 -2.69
N ALA A 172 2.04 18.23 -1.62
CA ALA A 172 3.39 17.66 -1.56
C ALA A 172 3.57 16.54 -2.59
N ALA A 173 2.59 15.64 -2.74
CA ALA A 173 2.62 14.56 -3.73
C ALA A 173 2.62 15.12 -5.17
N LEU A 174 1.79 16.12 -5.47
CA LEU A 174 1.69 16.75 -6.79
C LEU A 174 2.94 17.56 -7.16
N ALA A 175 3.73 18.01 -6.19
CA ALA A 175 5.02 18.65 -6.42
C ALA A 175 6.12 17.65 -6.88
N THR A 176 5.80 16.35 -6.89
CA THR A 176 6.65 15.27 -7.40
C THR A 176 6.07 14.69 -8.70
N PRO A 177 6.85 13.93 -9.48
CA PRO A 177 6.33 13.22 -10.65
C PRO A 177 5.60 11.91 -10.31
N ALA A 178 5.11 11.70 -9.08
CA ALA A 178 4.37 10.51 -8.67
C ALA A 178 3.21 10.20 -9.63
N THR A 179 3.12 8.97 -10.11
CA THR A 179 2.06 8.52 -11.03
C THR A 179 0.87 7.91 -10.31
N PHE A 180 1.08 7.36 -9.11
CA PHE A 180 0.04 6.75 -8.29
C PHE A 180 -0.10 7.49 -6.96
N ILE A 181 -1.30 7.96 -6.66
CA ILE A 181 -1.63 8.68 -5.43
C ILE A 181 -2.73 7.91 -4.70
N GLY A 182 -2.46 7.54 -3.46
CA GLY A 182 -3.41 6.89 -2.57
C GLY A 182 -4.02 7.90 -1.61
N ILE A 183 -5.32 8.09 -1.65
CA ILE A 183 -6.04 8.97 -0.70
C ILE A 183 -6.56 8.12 0.44
N ASN A 184 -5.95 8.27 1.62
CA ASN A 184 -6.31 7.48 2.79
C ASN A 184 -7.46 8.12 3.58
N ASN A 185 -8.59 7.43 3.59
CA ASN A 185 -9.82 7.82 4.27
C ASN A 185 -9.78 7.73 5.79
N ARG A 186 -8.66 7.24 6.36
CA ARG A 186 -8.51 7.14 7.81
C ARG A 186 -7.98 8.44 8.39
N ASN A 187 -8.81 9.08 9.22
CA ASN A 187 -8.34 10.19 10.03
C ASN A 187 -7.38 9.66 11.12
N LEU A 188 -6.12 10.05 11.06
CA LEU A 188 -5.07 9.55 11.96
C LEU A 188 -5.20 10.04 13.41
N LYS A 189 -6.02 11.07 13.65
CA LYS A 189 -6.28 11.59 15.00
C LYS A 189 -7.46 10.87 15.67
N THR A 190 -8.52 10.60 14.92
CA THR A 190 -9.77 10.02 15.46
C THR A 190 -9.94 8.54 15.13
N PHE A 191 -9.12 7.98 14.23
CA PHE A 191 -9.23 6.65 13.65
C PHE A 191 -10.55 6.36 12.92
N LYS A 192 -11.42 7.36 12.76
CA LYS A 192 -12.60 7.22 11.92
C LYS A 192 -12.21 7.14 10.46
N THR A 193 -12.96 6.33 9.72
CA THR A 193 -12.80 6.20 8.27
C THR A 193 -14.09 6.62 7.57
N SER A 194 -13.97 7.40 6.49
CA SER A 194 -15.10 7.79 5.65
C SER A 194 -14.61 8.03 4.22
N ILE A 195 -15.24 7.43 3.22
CA ILE A 195 -14.93 7.66 1.81
C ILE A 195 -15.16 9.12 1.37
N GLU A 196 -15.87 9.91 2.17
CA GLU A 196 -16.05 11.35 1.94
C GLU A 196 -14.70 12.08 1.91
N GLN A 197 -13.70 11.62 2.67
CA GLN A 197 -12.33 12.17 2.63
C GLN A 197 -11.74 12.12 1.20
N THR A 198 -11.91 10.98 0.51
CA THR A 198 -11.49 10.88 -0.90
C THR A 198 -12.28 11.86 -1.76
N LEU A 199 -13.62 11.92 -1.63
CA LEU A 199 -14.45 12.78 -2.44
C LEU A 199 -14.13 14.27 -2.24
N GLU A 200 -13.76 14.67 -1.03
CA GLU A 200 -13.33 16.04 -0.69
C GLU A 200 -11.96 16.38 -1.29
N LEU A 201 -11.05 15.39 -1.40
CA LEU A 201 -9.70 15.61 -1.91
C LEU A 201 -9.57 15.45 -3.44
N LEU A 202 -10.48 14.73 -4.09
CA LEU A 202 -10.46 14.55 -5.54
C LEU A 202 -10.39 15.87 -6.35
N PRO A 203 -11.07 16.97 -5.97
CA PRO A 203 -10.97 18.24 -6.70
C PRO A 203 -9.56 18.86 -6.70
N TYR A 204 -8.71 18.50 -5.75
CA TYR A 204 -7.32 18.96 -5.65
C TYR A 204 -6.33 18.04 -6.36
N ALA A 205 -6.77 16.85 -6.79
CA ALA A 205 -5.93 15.87 -7.46
C ALA A 205 -5.74 16.21 -8.93
N ASP A 206 -4.59 15.81 -9.47
CA ASP A 206 -4.32 15.85 -10.90
C ASP A 206 -4.93 14.59 -11.57
N LYS A 207 -5.87 14.81 -12.49
CA LYS A 207 -6.57 13.73 -13.21
C LYS A 207 -5.66 12.90 -14.13
N GLU A 208 -4.46 13.37 -14.41
CA GLU A 208 -3.47 12.60 -15.16
C GLU A 208 -2.78 11.53 -14.28
N ARG A 209 -2.93 11.61 -12.97
CA ARG A 209 -2.44 10.62 -12.01
C ARG A 209 -3.45 9.47 -11.85
N THR A 210 -2.98 8.30 -11.47
CA THR A 210 -3.83 7.19 -11.05
C THR A 210 -4.20 7.38 -9.58
N LEU A 211 -5.50 7.48 -9.32
CA LEU A 211 -6.05 7.83 -8.01
C LEU A 211 -6.67 6.59 -7.34
N ILE A 212 -6.14 6.21 -6.19
CA ILE A 212 -6.58 5.06 -5.40
C ILE A 212 -7.17 5.56 -4.08
N SER A 213 -8.40 5.14 -3.76
CA SER A 213 -9.00 5.41 -2.45
C SER A 213 -8.65 4.30 -1.47
N GLU A 214 -8.06 4.66 -0.33
CA GLU A 214 -7.60 3.68 0.67
C GLU A 214 -8.43 3.73 1.94
N SER A 215 -8.73 2.59 2.51
CA SER A 215 -9.50 2.45 3.77
C SER A 215 -10.97 2.84 3.66
N GLY A 216 -11.82 2.27 4.53
CA GLY A 216 -13.21 2.69 4.69
C GLY A 216 -14.18 2.26 3.61
N VAL A 217 -13.77 1.40 2.69
CA VAL A 217 -14.62 0.82 1.64
C VAL A 217 -15.10 -0.55 2.11
N PHE A 218 -16.42 -0.75 2.19
CA PHE A 218 -17.04 -1.97 2.68
C PHE A 218 -18.05 -2.58 1.73
N THR A 219 -18.65 -1.79 0.83
CA THR A 219 -19.72 -2.23 -0.05
C THR A 219 -19.39 -1.99 -1.52
N ALA A 220 -20.11 -2.68 -2.42
CA ALA A 220 -20.02 -2.43 -3.86
C ALA A 220 -20.49 -1.01 -4.22
N GLU A 221 -21.44 -0.47 -3.45
CA GLU A 221 -21.95 0.89 -3.59
C GLU A 221 -20.87 1.92 -3.28
N ASP A 222 -20.05 1.70 -2.21
CA ASP A 222 -18.89 2.56 -1.91
C ASP A 222 -17.90 2.53 -3.07
N ALA A 223 -17.56 1.32 -3.55
CA ALA A 223 -16.64 1.13 -4.67
C ALA A 223 -17.14 1.83 -5.95
N LYS A 224 -18.43 1.67 -6.26
CA LYS A 224 -19.07 2.34 -7.41
C LYS A 224 -19.08 3.86 -7.26
N LYS A 225 -19.42 4.38 -6.07
CA LYS A 225 -19.40 5.82 -5.78
C LYS A 225 -18.01 6.44 -6.02
N LEU A 226 -16.97 5.77 -5.58
CA LEU A 226 -15.59 6.21 -5.80
C LEU A 226 -15.17 6.15 -7.27
N LYS A 227 -15.55 5.08 -7.98
CA LYS A 227 -15.33 4.95 -9.42
C LYS A 227 -16.01 6.06 -10.20
N ASP A 228 -17.30 6.30 -9.92
CA ASP A 228 -18.12 7.34 -10.59
C ASP A 228 -17.57 8.75 -10.28
N ALA A 229 -16.90 8.94 -9.13
CA ALA A 229 -16.24 10.19 -8.76
C ALA A 229 -14.88 10.40 -9.46
N GLY A 230 -14.31 9.37 -10.10
CA GLY A 230 -13.07 9.47 -10.86
C GLY A 230 -11.85 8.82 -10.22
N CYS A 231 -12.04 7.95 -9.22
CA CYS A 231 -10.97 7.06 -8.78
C CYS A 231 -10.72 5.94 -9.79
N ASP A 232 -9.47 5.54 -9.96
CA ASP A 232 -9.05 4.42 -10.79
C ASP A 232 -9.06 3.09 -10.03
N GLY A 233 -9.18 3.14 -8.69
CA GLY A 233 -9.23 1.93 -7.86
C GLY A 233 -9.36 2.19 -6.38
N ILE A 234 -9.33 1.09 -5.64
CA ILE A 234 -9.39 1.08 -4.16
C ILE A 234 -8.32 0.17 -3.57
N LEU A 235 -7.85 0.52 -2.36
CA LEU A 235 -7.05 -0.37 -1.52
C LEU A 235 -7.85 -0.76 -0.28
N VAL A 236 -8.16 -2.04 -0.14
CA VAL A 236 -9.07 -2.54 0.90
C VAL A 236 -8.45 -3.71 1.66
N GLY A 237 -8.40 -3.59 2.99
CA GLY A 237 -8.01 -4.67 3.90
C GLY A 237 -9.19 -5.12 4.76
N GLU A 238 -9.61 -4.28 5.70
CA GLU A 238 -10.63 -4.64 6.70
C GLU A 238 -11.97 -5.07 6.04
N GLY A 239 -12.41 -4.36 5.00
CA GLY A 239 -13.65 -4.66 4.28
C GLY A 239 -13.64 -6.02 3.57
N LEU A 240 -12.45 -6.59 3.33
CA LEU A 240 -12.27 -7.92 2.76
C LEU A 240 -12.12 -8.98 3.86
N VAL A 241 -11.13 -8.83 4.74
CA VAL A 241 -10.75 -9.89 5.67
C VAL A 241 -11.80 -10.20 6.74
N ARG A 242 -12.77 -9.30 6.98
CA ARG A 242 -13.87 -9.47 7.92
C ARG A 242 -15.16 -9.96 7.29
N ALA A 243 -15.20 -10.13 5.98
CA ALA A 243 -16.38 -10.67 5.30
C ALA A 243 -16.58 -12.15 5.61
N ASP A 244 -17.82 -12.59 5.76
CA ASP A 244 -18.17 -13.99 5.95
C ASP A 244 -17.74 -14.84 4.75
N ASP A 245 -17.87 -14.29 3.53
CA ASP A 245 -17.34 -14.85 2.28
C ASP A 245 -16.37 -13.87 1.66
N ILE A 246 -15.09 -14.07 1.92
CA ILE A 246 -13.99 -13.21 1.44
C ILE A 246 -13.92 -13.21 -0.09
N ALA A 247 -14.14 -14.38 -0.73
CA ALA A 247 -14.09 -14.51 -2.18
C ALA A 247 -15.23 -13.72 -2.85
N ALA A 248 -16.45 -13.87 -2.38
CA ALA A 248 -17.59 -13.09 -2.87
C ALA A 248 -17.41 -11.58 -2.64
N GLN A 249 -16.88 -11.21 -1.48
CA GLN A 249 -16.61 -9.80 -1.18
C GLN A 249 -15.53 -9.21 -2.08
N THR A 250 -14.50 -9.98 -2.39
CA THR A 250 -13.44 -9.57 -3.33
C THR A 250 -14.02 -9.28 -4.71
N ARG A 251 -14.85 -10.17 -5.26
CA ARG A 251 -15.53 -9.95 -6.55
C ARG A 251 -16.41 -8.71 -6.52
N LYS A 252 -17.20 -8.52 -5.46
CA LYS A 252 -18.06 -7.34 -5.30
C LYS A 252 -17.28 -6.02 -5.34
N LEU A 253 -16.14 -5.95 -4.64
CA LEU A 253 -15.31 -4.74 -4.59
C LEU A 253 -14.47 -4.57 -5.87
N ALA A 254 -14.13 -5.65 -6.56
CA ALA A 254 -13.54 -5.64 -7.89
C ALA A 254 -14.55 -5.24 -8.99
N LEU A 255 -15.84 -5.17 -8.66
CA LEU A 255 -16.96 -4.86 -9.56
C LEU A 255 -17.08 -5.86 -10.74
N ILE A 256 -16.89 -7.16 -10.45
CA ILE A 256 -17.01 -8.29 -11.39
C ILE A 256 -18.03 -9.32 -10.92
#